data_7c039caa8dbadacf39037251959d31f6
#
_entry.id   7c039caa8dbadacf39037251959d31f6
#
_cell.length_a   1.000
_cell.length_b   1.000
_cell.length_c   1.000
_cell.angle_alpha   90.00
_cell.angle_beta   90.00
_cell.angle_gamma   90.00
#
_symmetry.space_group_name_H-M   'P 1'
#
loop_
_entity.id
_entity.type
_entity.pdbx_description
1 polymer ?
#
loop_
_entity_poly.entity_id
_entity_poly.type
_entity_poly.pdbx_seq_one_letter_code
_entity_poly.pdbx_strand_id
1 'polypeptide(L)'
;TGKIVLGKKDAAPAFSLFTWVSMMFGAGIGIGMLTYSTAEPIFHFATNPETIKGLSTPLDESNVRNAYKWAMLHYGLTPWACYGLIGISLSYFSYVRGLPLTIRSGLQPLFGDAMSGWAGHLVDIAAILATLIGLGVTIGYGVSQFASGIFNISGIASIVDEAGKPTLTAQITGLIIIVAASCISALSGIQRGIKWLSNINMLLSIAL
;
A
#
# COMPACT_ATOMS: atom_id res chain seq x y z
N THR A 1 -15.79 -22.74 -0.70
CA THR A 1 -14.82 -21.77 -1.24
C THR A 1 -13.49 -22.43 -1.60
N GLY A 2 -12.91 -23.33 -0.79
CA GLY A 2 -11.63 -23.99 -1.04
C GLY A 2 -11.54 -24.88 -2.30
N LYS A 3 -12.66 -25.12 -2.99
CA LYS A 3 -12.71 -25.88 -4.25
C LYS A 3 -12.74 -24.98 -5.50
N ILE A 4 -12.78 -23.66 -5.35
CA ILE A 4 -12.78 -22.72 -6.47
C ILE A 4 -11.33 -22.53 -6.93
N VAL A 5 -11.05 -22.91 -8.19
CA VAL A 5 -9.77 -22.69 -8.83
C VAL A 5 -9.83 -21.36 -9.57
N LEU A 6 -8.88 -20.47 -9.27
CA LEU A 6 -8.72 -19.20 -9.98
C LEU A 6 -7.89 -19.44 -11.25
N GLY A 7 -8.55 -19.43 -12.40
CA GLY A 7 -7.92 -19.68 -13.68
C GLY A 7 -8.39 -20.98 -14.37
N LYS A 8 -7.56 -21.51 -15.26
CA LYS A 8 -7.85 -22.76 -15.99
C LYS A 8 -7.76 -23.95 -15.01
N LYS A 9 -8.53 -25.02 -15.26
CA LYS A 9 -8.60 -26.21 -14.39
C LYS A 9 -7.24 -26.83 -14.08
N ASP A 10 -6.30 -26.74 -15.01
CA ASP A 10 -4.94 -27.35 -14.90
C ASP A 10 -3.85 -26.27 -14.71
N ALA A 11 -4.22 -25.08 -14.24
CA ALA A 11 -3.24 -24.01 -14.03
C ALA A 11 -2.31 -24.36 -12.85
N ALA A 12 -1.01 -24.46 -13.15
CA ALA A 12 0.02 -24.56 -12.12
C ALA A 12 0.38 -23.18 -11.55
N PRO A 13 0.84 -23.12 -10.28
CA PRO A 13 1.34 -21.87 -9.71
C PRO A 13 2.46 -21.27 -10.56
N ALA A 14 2.33 -19.99 -10.92
CA ALA A 14 3.30 -19.28 -11.77
C ALA A 14 4.60 -18.92 -11.02
N PHE A 15 4.57 -18.94 -9.68
CA PHE A 15 5.68 -18.53 -8.81
C PHE A 15 5.90 -19.56 -7.71
N SER A 16 7.14 -19.65 -7.19
CA SER A 16 7.43 -20.39 -5.97
C SER A 16 6.71 -19.72 -4.78
N LEU A 17 6.49 -20.48 -3.71
CA LEU A 17 5.84 -19.96 -2.50
C LEU A 17 6.58 -18.74 -1.93
N PHE A 18 7.92 -18.79 -1.88
CA PHE A 18 8.74 -17.67 -1.40
C PHE A 18 8.52 -16.41 -2.25
N THR A 19 8.59 -16.53 -3.58
CA THR A 19 8.38 -15.40 -4.48
C THR A 19 6.97 -14.84 -4.36
N TRP A 20 5.96 -15.71 -4.28
CA TRP A 20 4.57 -15.30 -4.12
C TRP A 20 4.37 -14.51 -2.81
N VAL A 21 4.89 -15.03 -1.69
CA VAL A 21 4.85 -14.34 -0.39
C VAL A 21 5.61 -13.02 -0.46
N SER A 22 6.78 -12.97 -1.10
CA SER A 22 7.58 -11.75 -1.26
C SER A 22 6.84 -10.66 -2.03
N MET A 23 6.13 -11.03 -3.10
CA MET A 23 5.32 -10.09 -3.89
C MET A 23 4.12 -9.57 -3.10
N MET A 24 3.43 -10.44 -2.35
CA MET A 24 2.32 -10.07 -1.47
C MET A 24 2.78 -9.17 -0.33
N PHE A 25 3.91 -9.48 0.30
CA PHE A 25 4.53 -8.69 1.35
C PHE A 25 4.89 -7.29 0.83
N GLY A 26 5.59 -7.20 -0.31
CA GLY A 26 5.96 -5.92 -0.91
C GLY A 26 4.76 -5.05 -1.33
N ALA A 27 3.63 -5.66 -1.68
CA ALA A 27 2.40 -4.94 -1.98
C ALA A 27 1.63 -4.52 -0.72
N GLY A 28 1.69 -5.31 0.36
CA GLY A 28 0.92 -5.08 1.58
C GLY A 28 1.62 -4.21 2.61
N ILE A 29 2.94 -4.33 2.73
CA ILE A 29 3.75 -3.58 3.70
C ILE A 29 4.47 -2.45 2.99
N GLY A 30 3.78 -1.33 2.86
CA GLY A 30 4.33 -0.11 2.29
C GLY A 30 4.97 0.79 3.34
N ILE A 31 5.71 1.80 2.86
CA ILE A 31 6.42 2.77 3.69
C ILE A 31 5.48 3.55 4.62
N GLY A 32 4.25 3.80 4.17
CA GLY A 32 3.23 4.45 5.00
C GLY A 32 2.92 3.66 6.26
N MET A 33 2.76 2.33 6.14
CA MET A 33 2.53 1.47 7.31
C MET A 33 3.73 1.49 8.25
N LEU A 34 4.95 1.38 7.74
CA LEU A 34 6.17 1.40 8.56
C LEU A 34 6.31 2.72 9.32
N THR A 35 6.03 3.86 8.67
CA THR A 35 6.07 5.19 9.29
C THR A 35 4.98 5.34 10.35
N TYR A 36 3.74 5.02 10.00
CA TYR A 36 2.60 5.27 10.87
C TYR A 36 2.37 4.20 11.94
N SER A 37 3.01 3.04 11.87
CA SER A 37 2.99 2.05 12.94
C SER A 37 3.47 2.62 14.28
N THR A 38 4.39 3.59 14.23
CA THR A 38 4.90 4.30 15.40
C THR A 38 4.23 5.66 15.58
N ALA A 39 4.10 6.43 14.50
CA ALA A 39 3.60 7.81 14.56
C ALA A 39 2.12 7.88 14.97
N GLU A 40 1.29 6.97 14.47
CA GLU A 40 -0.15 7.03 14.71
C GLU A 40 -0.57 6.74 16.15
N PRO A 41 -0.04 5.71 16.84
CA PRO A 41 -0.27 5.56 18.28
C PRO A 41 0.14 6.80 19.09
N ILE A 42 1.23 7.48 18.72
CA ILE A 42 1.68 8.71 19.37
C ILE A 42 0.68 9.85 19.13
N PHE A 43 0.20 10.03 17.91
CA PHE A 43 -0.86 11.01 17.60
C PHE A 43 -2.13 10.73 18.40
N HIS A 44 -2.58 9.49 18.43
CA HIS A 44 -3.77 9.12 19.18
C HIS A 44 -3.57 9.18 20.69
N PHE A 45 -2.34 9.09 21.19
CA PHE A 45 -2.04 9.32 22.60
C PHE A 45 -2.28 10.78 23.01
N ALA A 46 -1.98 11.73 22.09
CA ALA A 46 -2.26 13.14 22.29
C ALA A 46 -3.72 13.51 21.92
N THR A 47 -4.24 12.98 20.80
CA THR A 47 -5.55 13.39 20.27
C THR A 47 -6.28 12.20 19.65
N ASN A 48 -7.42 11.83 20.21
CA ASN A 48 -8.32 10.82 19.70
C ASN A 48 -9.78 11.18 20.03
N PRO A 49 -10.79 10.47 19.50
CA PRO A 49 -12.20 10.77 19.77
C PRO A 49 -12.60 10.81 21.24
N GLU A 50 -11.98 10.01 22.10
CA GLU A 50 -12.24 10.04 23.54
C GLU A 50 -11.67 11.31 24.20
N THR A 51 -10.46 11.72 23.81
CA THR A 51 -9.87 12.97 24.35
C THR A 51 -10.63 14.21 23.87
N ILE A 52 -11.08 14.21 22.59
CA ILE A 52 -11.90 15.30 22.03
C ILE A 52 -13.24 15.43 22.78
N LYS A 53 -13.84 14.30 23.19
CA LYS A 53 -15.09 14.27 23.95
C LYS A 53 -14.89 14.46 25.46
N GLY A 54 -13.66 14.64 25.93
CA GLY A 54 -13.36 14.78 27.36
C GLY A 54 -13.54 13.50 28.19
N LEU A 55 -13.58 12.34 27.52
CA LEU A 55 -13.72 11.02 28.17
C LEU A 55 -12.40 10.44 28.63
N SER A 56 -11.28 11.01 28.20
CA SER A 56 -9.92 10.60 28.52
C SER A 56 -9.00 11.81 28.49
N THR A 57 -7.99 11.84 29.31
CA THR A 57 -7.00 12.92 29.37
C THR A 57 -5.91 12.73 28.30
N PRO A 58 -5.61 13.74 27.45
CA PRO A 58 -4.51 13.69 26.52
C PRO A 58 -3.17 13.43 27.22
N LEU A 59 -2.29 12.62 26.60
CA LEU A 59 -0.95 12.31 27.07
C LEU A 59 -0.88 11.65 28.46
N ASP A 60 -1.98 11.12 28.92
CA ASP A 60 -2.09 10.42 30.21
C ASP A 60 -2.08 8.89 30.01
N GLU A 61 -1.58 8.16 31.00
CA GLU A 61 -1.49 6.70 30.97
C GLU A 61 -2.85 6.04 30.70
N SER A 62 -3.93 6.61 31.25
CA SER A 62 -5.32 6.13 30.99
C SER A 62 -5.72 6.16 29.52
N ASN A 63 -5.05 7.00 28.69
CA ASN A 63 -5.32 7.14 27.26
C ASN A 63 -4.52 6.19 26.36
N VAL A 64 -3.54 5.44 26.89
CA VAL A 64 -2.71 4.52 26.10
C VAL A 64 -3.56 3.49 25.37
N ARG A 65 -4.51 2.87 26.07
CA ARG A 65 -5.41 1.89 25.47
C ARG A 65 -6.25 2.47 24.33
N ASN A 66 -6.72 3.70 24.48
CA ASN A 66 -7.49 4.40 23.43
C ASN A 66 -6.61 4.73 22.22
N ALA A 67 -5.37 5.14 22.45
CA ALA A 67 -4.41 5.40 21.37
C ALA A 67 -4.21 4.16 20.47
N TYR A 68 -3.93 3.02 21.08
CA TYR A 68 -3.81 1.75 20.33
C TYR A 68 -5.13 1.29 19.72
N LYS A 69 -6.26 1.49 20.38
CA LYS A 69 -7.59 1.16 19.82
C LYS A 69 -7.81 1.86 18.49
N TRP A 70 -7.54 3.15 18.42
CA TRP A 70 -7.73 3.94 17.20
C TRP A 70 -6.70 3.62 16.13
N ALA A 71 -5.43 3.43 16.50
CA ALA A 71 -4.41 2.96 15.57
C ALA A 71 -4.77 1.58 14.97
N MET A 72 -5.25 0.65 15.80
CA MET A 72 -5.66 -0.68 15.32
C MET A 72 -6.96 -0.66 14.52
N LEU A 73 -7.86 0.28 14.77
CA LEU A 73 -9.04 0.48 13.91
C LEU A 73 -8.63 0.91 12.50
N HIS A 74 -7.61 1.75 12.38
CA HIS A 74 -7.10 2.24 11.11
C HIS A 74 -6.20 1.22 10.38
N TYR A 75 -5.27 0.55 11.09
CA TYR A 75 -4.29 -0.38 10.48
C TYR A 75 -4.58 -1.86 10.72
N GLY A 76 -5.58 -2.19 11.52
CA GLY A 76 -5.96 -3.58 11.82
C GLY A 76 -6.82 -4.21 10.74
N LEU A 77 -7.79 -5.03 11.15
CA LEU A 77 -8.60 -5.82 10.22
C LEU A 77 -9.51 -4.99 9.31
N THR A 78 -9.87 -3.77 9.69
CA THR A 78 -10.82 -2.94 8.94
C THR A 78 -10.36 -2.65 7.50
N PRO A 79 -9.20 -2.03 7.25
CA PRO A 79 -8.72 -1.79 5.90
C PRO A 79 -8.37 -3.09 5.17
N TRP A 80 -7.84 -4.10 5.87
CA TRP A 80 -7.52 -5.38 5.26
C TRP A 80 -8.75 -6.15 4.79
N ALA A 81 -9.88 -6.00 5.49
CA ALA A 81 -11.16 -6.54 5.03
C ALA A 81 -11.61 -5.89 3.73
N CYS A 82 -11.45 -4.57 3.57
CA CYS A 82 -11.74 -3.86 2.31
C CYS A 82 -10.84 -4.36 1.16
N TYR A 83 -9.53 -4.45 1.38
CA TYR A 83 -8.60 -4.99 0.39
C TYR A 83 -8.92 -6.45 0.04
N GLY A 84 -9.20 -7.27 1.03
CA GLY A 84 -9.57 -8.68 0.84
C GLY A 84 -10.85 -8.82 0.02
N LEU A 85 -11.87 -8.02 0.30
CA LEU A 85 -13.13 -8.04 -0.45
C LEU A 85 -12.92 -7.66 -1.92
N ILE A 86 -12.17 -6.58 -2.19
CA ILE A 86 -11.83 -6.15 -3.55
C ILE A 86 -11.01 -7.24 -4.26
N GLY A 87 -9.98 -7.78 -3.62
CA GLY A 87 -9.12 -8.80 -4.19
C GLY A 87 -9.87 -10.10 -4.53
N ILE A 88 -10.74 -10.58 -3.63
CA ILE A 88 -11.58 -11.76 -3.85
C ILE A 88 -12.57 -11.50 -4.99
N SER A 89 -13.23 -10.34 -5.00
CA SER A 89 -14.19 -9.98 -6.04
C SER A 89 -13.52 -9.93 -7.42
N LEU A 90 -12.42 -9.20 -7.55
CA LEU A 90 -11.66 -9.09 -8.80
C LEU A 90 -11.19 -10.46 -9.29
N SER A 91 -10.60 -11.26 -8.39
CA SER A 91 -10.11 -12.59 -8.74
C SER A 91 -11.23 -13.51 -9.22
N TYR A 92 -12.35 -13.53 -8.50
CA TYR A 92 -13.47 -14.39 -8.86
C TYR A 92 -14.10 -13.97 -10.18
N PHE A 93 -14.45 -12.69 -10.36
CA PHE A 93 -15.12 -12.23 -11.55
C PHE A 93 -14.23 -12.26 -12.78
N SER A 94 -12.95 -11.99 -12.64
CA SER A 94 -12.02 -12.06 -13.75
C SER A 94 -11.65 -13.51 -14.12
N TYR A 95 -11.17 -14.29 -13.15
CA TYR A 95 -10.61 -15.62 -13.47
C TYR A 95 -11.66 -16.72 -13.56
N VAL A 96 -12.79 -16.61 -12.87
CA VAL A 96 -13.85 -17.64 -12.89
C VAL A 96 -14.98 -17.26 -13.86
N ARG A 97 -15.36 -15.97 -13.90
CA ARG A 97 -16.47 -15.49 -14.73
C ARG A 97 -16.02 -14.90 -16.06
N GLY A 98 -14.72 -14.72 -16.29
CA GLY A 98 -14.16 -14.22 -17.54
C GLY A 98 -14.41 -12.72 -17.80
N LEU A 99 -14.74 -11.94 -16.75
CA LEU A 99 -14.93 -10.51 -16.88
C LEU A 99 -13.57 -9.77 -16.93
N PRO A 100 -13.52 -8.52 -17.43
CA PRO A 100 -12.31 -7.72 -17.39
C PRO A 100 -11.75 -7.56 -15.98
N LEU A 101 -10.43 -7.49 -15.84
CA LEU A 101 -9.77 -7.25 -14.54
C LEU A 101 -9.83 -5.76 -14.18
N THR A 102 -11.03 -5.27 -13.90
CA THR A 102 -11.33 -3.87 -13.55
C THR A 102 -12.30 -3.82 -12.38
N ILE A 103 -12.32 -2.72 -11.64
CA ILE A 103 -13.15 -2.56 -10.43
C ILE A 103 -14.64 -2.71 -10.75
N ARG A 104 -15.10 -2.22 -11.92
CA ARG A 104 -16.49 -2.37 -12.35
C ARG A 104 -16.96 -3.82 -12.44
N SER A 105 -16.06 -4.77 -12.72
CA SER A 105 -16.40 -6.19 -12.83
C SER A 105 -16.90 -6.77 -11.50
N GLY A 106 -16.38 -6.27 -10.36
CA GLY A 106 -16.88 -6.63 -9.04
C GLY A 106 -18.29 -6.11 -8.74
N LEU A 107 -18.73 -5.05 -9.44
CA LEU A 107 -20.03 -4.43 -9.26
C LEU A 107 -21.08 -4.94 -10.26
N GLN A 108 -20.66 -5.63 -11.33
CA GLN A 108 -21.55 -6.13 -12.37
C GLN A 108 -22.69 -7.03 -11.84
N PRO A 109 -22.49 -7.90 -10.83
CA PRO A 109 -23.58 -8.71 -10.29
C PRO A 109 -24.68 -7.89 -9.61
N LEU A 110 -24.37 -6.69 -9.15
CA LEU A 110 -25.32 -5.80 -8.47
C LEU A 110 -26.05 -4.88 -9.47
N PHE A 111 -25.34 -4.40 -10.49
CA PHE A 111 -25.82 -3.34 -11.39
C PHE A 111 -25.98 -3.81 -12.85
N GLY A 112 -25.68 -5.08 -13.14
CA GLY A 112 -25.90 -5.68 -14.47
C GLY A 112 -25.23 -4.90 -15.60
N ASP A 113 -25.99 -4.71 -16.71
CA ASP A 113 -25.51 -4.06 -17.94
C ASP A 113 -25.12 -2.60 -17.77
N ALA A 114 -25.58 -1.92 -16.71
CA ALA A 114 -25.14 -0.56 -16.41
C ALA A 114 -23.62 -0.45 -16.25
N MET A 115 -22.96 -1.53 -15.76
CA MET A 115 -21.49 -1.59 -15.62
C MET A 115 -20.76 -1.75 -16.96
N SER A 116 -21.44 -2.12 -18.03
CA SER A 116 -20.88 -2.17 -19.37
C SER A 116 -20.89 -0.81 -20.09
N GLY A 117 -21.66 0.16 -19.56
CA GLY A 117 -21.81 1.50 -20.08
C GLY A 117 -21.00 2.58 -19.35
N TRP A 118 -21.47 3.82 -19.45
CA TRP A 118 -20.84 4.99 -18.88
C TRP A 118 -20.67 4.92 -17.34
N ALA A 119 -21.62 4.30 -16.65
CA ALA A 119 -21.54 4.12 -15.19
C ALA A 119 -20.31 3.28 -14.81
N GLY A 120 -20.03 2.19 -15.55
CA GLY A 120 -18.83 1.39 -15.36
C GLY A 120 -17.54 2.18 -15.65
N HIS A 121 -17.55 3.05 -16.66
CA HIS A 121 -16.40 3.92 -16.93
C HIS A 121 -16.15 4.92 -15.78
N LEU A 122 -17.19 5.50 -15.19
CA LEU A 122 -17.02 6.36 -14.01
C LEU A 122 -16.42 5.63 -12.82
N VAL A 123 -16.85 4.38 -12.57
CA VAL A 123 -16.27 3.55 -11.51
C VAL A 123 -14.78 3.30 -11.76
N ASP A 124 -14.40 2.93 -12.96
CA ASP A 124 -12.99 2.67 -13.29
C ASP A 124 -12.16 3.96 -13.21
N ILE A 125 -12.67 5.10 -13.68
CA ILE A 125 -11.99 6.40 -13.56
C ILE A 125 -11.80 6.77 -12.08
N ALA A 126 -12.83 6.63 -11.25
CA ALA A 126 -12.73 6.90 -9.82
C ALA A 126 -11.67 5.99 -9.16
N ALA A 127 -11.62 4.71 -9.51
CA ALA A 127 -10.62 3.77 -9.00
C ALA A 127 -9.20 4.15 -9.45
N ILE A 128 -9.01 4.57 -10.69
CA ILE A 128 -7.71 5.04 -11.21
C ILE A 128 -7.27 6.31 -10.47
N LEU A 129 -8.15 7.29 -10.32
CA LEU A 129 -7.85 8.52 -9.61
C LEU A 129 -7.48 8.26 -8.14
N ALA A 130 -8.25 7.42 -7.44
CA ALA A 130 -7.94 7.02 -6.07
C ALA A 130 -6.57 6.34 -5.97
N THR A 131 -6.24 5.47 -6.91
CA THR A 131 -4.94 4.79 -6.97
C THR A 131 -3.80 5.78 -7.21
N LEU A 132 -3.96 6.72 -8.14
CA LEU A 132 -2.93 7.74 -8.44
C LEU A 132 -2.68 8.66 -7.25
N ILE A 133 -3.73 9.11 -6.56
CA ILE A 133 -3.59 9.94 -5.37
C ILE A 133 -2.89 9.18 -4.25
N GLY A 134 -3.32 7.94 -3.97
CA GLY A 134 -2.70 7.09 -2.95
C GLY A 134 -1.23 6.78 -3.25
N LEU A 135 -0.91 6.54 -4.52
CA LEU A 135 0.47 6.31 -4.97
C LEU A 135 1.33 7.56 -4.77
N GLY A 136 0.80 8.74 -5.09
CA GLY A 136 1.49 10.01 -4.89
C GLY A 136 1.87 10.24 -3.42
N VAL A 137 0.97 9.96 -2.49
CA VAL A 137 1.24 10.05 -1.04
C VAL A 137 2.33 9.06 -0.62
N THR A 138 2.21 7.80 -1.05
CA THR A 138 3.17 6.75 -0.70
C THR A 138 4.57 7.05 -1.24
N ILE A 139 4.67 7.50 -2.49
CA ILE A 139 5.96 7.90 -3.10
C ILE A 139 6.54 9.10 -2.35
N GLY A 140 5.73 10.09 -1.96
CA GLY A 140 6.20 11.25 -1.21
C GLY A 140 6.87 10.86 0.11
N TYR A 141 6.25 9.97 0.89
CA TYR A 141 6.87 9.42 2.11
C TYR A 141 8.14 8.62 1.77
N GLY A 142 8.10 7.80 0.72
CA GLY A 142 9.24 7.00 0.28
C GLY A 142 10.45 7.84 -0.10
N VAL A 143 10.23 8.91 -0.83
CA VAL A 143 11.28 9.86 -1.23
C VAL A 143 11.91 10.54 -0.01
N SER A 144 11.08 11.00 0.93
CA SER A 144 11.57 11.67 2.15
C SER A 144 12.41 10.72 3.00
N GLN A 145 11.96 9.49 3.20
CA GLN A 145 12.71 8.48 3.96
C GLN A 145 13.99 8.03 3.24
N PHE A 146 13.95 7.89 1.92
CA PHE A 146 15.11 7.55 1.11
C PHE A 146 16.21 8.64 1.23
N ALA A 147 15.83 9.90 1.10
CA ALA A 147 16.76 11.02 1.25
C ALA A 147 17.34 11.09 2.66
N SER A 148 16.49 10.96 3.71
CA SER A 148 16.96 10.92 5.09
C SER A 148 17.87 9.72 5.37
N GLY A 149 17.57 8.55 4.79
CA GLY A 149 18.41 7.36 4.90
C GLY A 149 19.79 7.56 4.28
N ILE A 150 19.86 8.16 3.09
CA ILE A 150 21.16 8.49 2.46
C ILE A 150 21.93 9.50 3.30
N PHE A 151 21.29 10.52 3.84
CA PHE A 151 21.93 11.47 4.74
C PHE A 151 22.55 10.77 5.97
N ASN A 152 21.79 9.91 6.62
CA ASN A 152 22.25 9.19 7.83
C ASN A 152 23.46 8.29 7.55
N ILE A 153 23.57 7.73 6.35
CA ILE A 153 24.68 6.84 5.98
C ILE A 153 25.89 7.65 5.47
N SER A 154 25.64 8.69 4.65
CA SER A 154 26.71 9.43 3.95
C SER A 154 27.21 10.67 4.67
N GLY A 155 26.40 11.27 5.56
CA GLY A 155 26.69 12.54 6.21
C GLY A 155 26.69 13.75 5.27
N ILE A 156 26.17 13.64 4.03
CA ILE A 156 26.18 14.71 3.04
C ILE A 156 25.20 15.81 3.45
N ALA A 157 25.68 16.93 3.96
CA ALA A 157 24.89 18.03 4.51
C ALA A 157 23.90 18.67 3.50
N SER A 158 24.19 18.63 2.19
CA SER A 158 23.29 19.20 1.17
C SER A 158 21.98 18.43 0.97
N ILE A 159 21.86 17.26 1.55
CA ILE A 159 20.63 16.42 1.45
C ILE A 159 19.54 16.93 2.39
N VAL A 160 19.91 17.53 3.52
CA VAL A 160 18.96 18.03 4.52
C VAL A 160 19.12 19.54 4.71
N ASP A 161 18.04 20.19 5.15
CA ASP A 161 18.04 21.59 5.57
C ASP A 161 18.49 21.76 7.03
N GLU A 162 18.50 22.99 7.52
CA GLU A 162 18.88 23.30 8.91
C GLU A 162 17.95 22.64 9.95
N ALA A 163 16.72 22.30 9.57
CA ALA A 163 15.75 21.60 10.41
C ALA A 163 15.90 20.07 10.33
N GLY A 164 16.88 19.54 9.59
CA GLY A 164 17.09 18.11 9.39
C GLY A 164 16.10 17.45 8.43
N LYS A 165 15.33 18.26 7.67
CA LYS A 165 14.39 17.74 6.67
C LYS A 165 15.04 17.65 5.30
N PRO A 166 14.69 16.65 4.47
CA PRO A 166 15.20 16.54 3.12
C PRO A 166 14.95 17.81 2.30
N THR A 167 16.00 18.33 1.66
CA THR A 167 15.91 19.49 0.76
C THR A 167 15.05 19.16 -0.47
N LEU A 168 14.49 20.18 -1.11
CA LEU A 168 13.71 19.99 -2.33
C LEU A 168 14.51 19.29 -3.44
N THR A 169 15.80 19.64 -3.58
CA THR A 169 16.70 18.99 -4.55
C THR A 169 16.89 17.51 -4.26
N ALA A 170 17.09 17.12 -2.99
CA ALA A 170 17.19 15.73 -2.58
C ALA A 170 15.89 14.97 -2.82
N GLN A 171 14.75 15.61 -2.56
CA GLN A 171 13.42 15.01 -2.80
C GLN A 171 13.18 14.79 -4.30
N ILE A 172 13.45 15.77 -5.16
CA ILE A 172 13.29 15.64 -6.62
C ILE A 172 14.23 14.55 -7.17
N THR A 173 15.48 14.53 -6.74
CA THR A 173 16.44 13.51 -7.16
C THR A 173 16.00 12.11 -6.72
N GLY A 174 15.59 11.96 -5.47
CA GLY A 174 15.04 10.70 -4.94
C GLY A 174 13.79 10.26 -5.69
N LEU A 175 12.89 11.19 -6.01
CA LEU A 175 11.68 10.93 -6.81
C LEU A 175 12.04 10.37 -8.18
N ILE A 176 12.96 11.01 -8.89
CA ILE A 176 13.39 10.55 -10.22
C ILE A 176 13.97 9.13 -10.14
N ILE A 177 14.82 8.86 -9.16
CA ILE A 177 15.43 7.54 -8.97
C ILE A 177 14.36 6.48 -8.70
N ILE A 178 13.45 6.73 -7.75
CA ILE A 178 12.40 5.77 -7.36
C ILE A 178 11.44 5.52 -8.51
N VAL A 179 10.99 6.57 -9.20
CA VAL A 179 10.06 6.44 -10.33
C VAL A 179 10.75 5.72 -11.50
N ALA A 180 12.00 6.05 -11.83
CA ALA A 180 12.73 5.35 -12.89
C ALA A 180 12.91 3.85 -12.57
N ALA A 181 13.32 3.51 -11.35
CA ALA A 181 13.44 2.13 -10.92
C ALA A 181 12.09 1.37 -10.99
N SER A 182 11.01 2.03 -10.56
CA SER A 182 9.66 1.47 -10.62
C SER A 182 9.18 1.25 -12.06
N CYS A 183 9.44 2.21 -12.96
CA CYS A 183 9.12 2.08 -14.39
C CYS A 183 9.91 0.95 -15.05
N ILE A 184 11.21 0.85 -14.80
CA ILE A 184 12.07 -0.22 -15.32
C ILE A 184 11.56 -1.59 -14.81
N SER A 185 11.23 -1.67 -13.52
CA SER A 185 10.67 -2.88 -12.92
C SER A 185 9.34 -3.27 -13.57
N ALA A 186 8.43 -2.31 -13.74
CA ALA A 186 7.13 -2.55 -14.36
C ALA A 186 7.24 -2.96 -15.84
N LEU A 187 8.07 -2.26 -16.62
CA LEU A 187 8.29 -2.56 -18.04
C LEU A 187 8.95 -3.92 -18.28
N SER A 188 9.80 -4.39 -17.37
CA SER A 188 10.40 -5.71 -17.44
C SER A 188 9.42 -6.85 -17.09
N GLY A 189 8.24 -6.52 -16.58
CA GLY A 189 7.15 -7.43 -16.31
C GLY A 189 7.22 -8.16 -14.98
N ILE A 190 6.11 -8.83 -14.65
CA ILE A 190 5.92 -9.51 -13.36
C ILE A 190 6.94 -10.64 -13.14
N GLN A 191 7.27 -11.38 -14.20
CA GLN A 191 8.20 -12.53 -14.14
C GLN A 191 9.67 -12.15 -13.93
N ARG A 192 10.02 -10.88 -14.16
CA ARG A 192 11.40 -10.38 -14.06
C ARG A 192 11.54 -9.29 -13.02
N GLY A 193 11.23 -8.04 -13.34
CA GLY A 193 11.52 -6.90 -12.48
C GLY A 193 10.76 -6.92 -11.17
N ILE A 194 9.44 -7.10 -11.22
CA ILE A 194 8.60 -7.11 -10.01
C ILE A 194 8.99 -8.28 -9.09
N LYS A 195 9.17 -9.49 -9.65
CA LYS A 195 9.66 -10.66 -8.92
C LYS A 195 11.00 -10.42 -8.25
N TRP A 196 11.98 -9.90 -9.00
CA TRP A 196 13.33 -9.67 -8.48
C TRP A 196 13.33 -8.64 -7.35
N LEU A 197 12.68 -7.50 -7.57
CA LEU A 197 12.61 -6.43 -6.59
C LEU A 197 11.90 -6.88 -5.30
N SER A 198 10.81 -7.63 -5.43
CA SER A 198 10.09 -8.17 -4.28
C SER A 198 10.92 -9.20 -3.48
N ASN A 199 11.65 -10.08 -4.16
CA ASN A 199 12.52 -11.03 -3.49
C ASN A 199 13.67 -10.36 -2.74
N ILE A 200 14.30 -9.34 -3.34
CA ILE A 200 15.34 -8.54 -2.68
C ILE A 200 14.77 -7.82 -1.46
N ASN A 201 13.61 -7.17 -1.60
CA ASN A 201 12.95 -6.49 -0.49
C ASN A 201 12.66 -7.46 0.67
N MET A 202 12.16 -8.66 0.38
CA MET A 202 11.90 -9.68 1.40
C MET A 202 13.20 -10.13 2.09
N LEU A 203 14.27 -10.38 1.33
CA LEU A 203 15.56 -10.78 1.90
C LEU A 203 16.14 -9.68 2.80
N LEU A 204 16.07 -8.42 2.38
CA LEU A 204 16.50 -7.28 3.20
C LEU A 204 15.63 -7.16 4.47
N SER A 205 14.32 -7.35 4.35
CA SER A 205 13.41 -7.28 5.51
C SER A 205 13.62 -8.42 6.53
N ILE A 206 14.13 -9.57 6.08
CA ILE A 206 14.48 -10.68 6.98
C ILE A 206 15.85 -10.45 7.63
N ALA A 207 16.76 -9.77 6.94
CA ALA A 207 18.11 -9.50 7.44
C ALA A 207 18.16 -8.35 8.46
N LEU A 208 17.20 -7.45 8.46
CA LEU A 208 17.03 -6.33 9.40
C LEU A 208 16.31 -6.75 10.68
#